data_e57b82ecae3812ad6c8855349f5db58a
#
_entry.id   e57b82ecae3812ad6c8855349f5db58a
#
_cell.length_a   1.000
_cell.length_b   1.000
_cell.length_c   1.000
_cell.angle_alpha   90.00
_cell.angle_beta   90.00
_cell.angle_gamma   90.00
#
_symmetry.space_group_name_H-M   'P 1'
#
loop_
_entity.id
_entity.type
_entity.pdbx_description
1 polymer ?
#
loop_
_entity_poly.entity_id
_entity_poly.type
_entity_poly.pdbx_seq_one_letter_code
_entity_poly.pdbx_strand_id
1 'polypeptide(L)' 'MYIYKSAILTVGTKWISDKADEDDIAVLDQLLNERSADGWELVTYDYMATSMQIKGAFVVTFRKQP' A
#
# COMPACT_ATOMS: atom_id res chain seq x y z
N MET A 1 -17.24 7.54 -15.38
CA MET A 1 -16.28 8.33 -14.57
C MET A 1 -15.95 7.59 -13.29
N TYR A 2 -14.69 7.65 -12.88
CA TYR A 2 -14.24 6.98 -11.67
C TYR A 2 -13.97 7.99 -10.56
N ILE A 3 -14.14 7.54 -9.34
CA ILE A 3 -13.67 8.26 -8.16
C ILE A 3 -12.37 7.61 -7.74
N TYR A 4 -11.33 8.42 -7.50
CA TYR A 4 -10.01 7.93 -7.13
C TYR A 4 -9.72 8.24 -5.67
N LYS A 5 -9.02 7.33 -5.02
CA LYS A 5 -8.63 7.50 -3.63
C LYS A 5 -7.27 6.86 -3.42
N SER A 6 -6.38 7.59 -2.79
CA SER A 6 -5.05 7.09 -2.45
C SER A 6 -4.95 6.88 -0.95
N ALA A 7 -4.20 5.86 -0.57
CA ALA A 7 -3.97 5.54 0.83
C ALA A 7 -2.49 5.28 1.05
N ILE A 8 -2.02 5.58 2.24
CA ILE A 8 -0.66 5.27 2.64
C ILE A 8 -0.71 4.13 3.64
N LEU A 9 0.01 3.06 3.34
CA LEU A 9 0.13 1.92 4.22
C LEU A 9 1.56 1.87 4.74
N THR A 10 1.73 2.25 5.99
CA THR A 10 3.05 2.23 6.61
C THR A 10 3.40 0.82 7.00
N VAL A 11 4.59 0.37 6.63
CA VAL A 11 5.08 -0.94 6.99
C VAL A 11 6.15 -0.80 8.06
N GLY A 12 6.56 -1.91 8.63
CA GLY A 12 7.47 -1.91 9.76
C GLY A 12 8.85 -1.35 9.43
N THR A 13 9.58 -1.03 10.49
CA THR A 13 10.94 -0.56 10.36
C THR A 13 11.85 -1.72 9.97
N LYS A 14 12.71 -1.49 8.99
CA LYS A 14 13.65 -2.49 8.53
C LYS A 14 15.08 -2.04 8.85
N TRP A 15 15.77 -2.84 9.61
CA TRP A 15 17.15 -2.53 10.01
C TRP A 15 18.16 -2.96 8.98
N ILE A 16 17.87 -4.04 8.31
CA ILE A 16 18.86 -4.73 7.49
C ILE A 16 18.51 -4.64 6.02
N SER A 17 17.25 -4.38 5.72
CA SER A 17 16.78 -4.40 4.35
C SER A 17 15.87 -3.21 4.12
N ASP A 18 16.05 -2.56 3.00
CA ASP A 18 15.15 -1.51 2.54
C ASP A 18 14.08 -2.05 1.60
N LYS A 19 13.96 -3.37 1.54
CA LYS A 19 12.94 -4.03 0.73
C LYS A 19 11.78 -4.46 1.61
N ALA A 20 10.58 -4.48 1.02
CA ALA A 20 9.44 -5.07 1.68
C ALA A 20 9.66 -6.57 1.81
N ASP A 21 9.27 -7.14 2.95
CA ASP A 21 9.35 -8.58 3.13
C ASP A 21 7.96 -9.21 3.03
N GLU A 22 7.89 -10.51 3.32
CA GLU A 22 6.63 -11.25 3.18
C GLU A 22 5.54 -10.73 4.10
N ASP A 23 5.90 -10.30 5.29
CA ASP A 23 4.92 -9.74 6.22
C ASP A 23 4.34 -8.45 5.69
N ASP A 24 5.18 -7.60 5.08
CA ASP A 24 4.73 -6.36 4.48
C ASP A 24 3.79 -6.64 3.30
N ILE A 25 4.11 -7.64 2.50
CA ILE A 25 3.26 -8.01 1.38
C ILE A 25 1.91 -8.55 1.87
N ALA A 26 1.91 -9.31 2.96
CA ALA A 26 0.66 -9.83 3.52
C ALA A 26 -0.24 -8.68 3.97
N VAL A 27 0.33 -7.65 4.58
CA VAL A 27 -0.44 -6.49 5.02
C VAL A 27 -1.00 -5.74 3.80
N LEU A 28 -0.20 -5.61 2.75
CA LEU A 28 -0.66 -4.98 1.52
C LEU A 28 -1.82 -5.77 0.90
N ASP A 29 -1.68 -7.09 0.83
CA ASP A 29 -2.73 -7.94 0.29
C ASP A 29 -4.01 -7.79 1.08
N GLN A 30 -3.91 -7.70 2.40
CA GLN A 30 -5.08 -7.50 3.24
C GLN A 30 -5.79 -6.19 2.90
N LEU A 31 -5.04 -5.12 2.74
CA LEU A 31 -5.61 -3.83 2.34
C LEU A 31 -6.32 -3.93 1.00
N LEU A 32 -5.66 -4.56 0.03
CA LEU A 32 -6.24 -4.71 -1.31
C LEU A 32 -7.55 -5.49 -1.27
N ASN A 33 -7.59 -6.56 -0.48
CA ASN A 33 -8.79 -7.37 -0.36
C ASN A 33 -9.92 -6.63 0.35
N GLU A 34 -9.60 -5.86 1.38
CA GLU A 34 -10.60 -5.07 2.08
C GLU A 34 -11.21 -4.01 1.16
N ARG A 35 -10.38 -3.32 0.40
CA ARG A 35 -10.88 -2.29 -0.52
C ARG A 35 -11.68 -2.90 -1.66
N SER A 36 -11.24 -4.05 -2.16
CA SER A 36 -11.98 -4.75 -3.21
C SER A 36 -13.37 -5.15 -2.74
N ALA A 37 -13.50 -5.57 -1.49
CA ALA A 37 -14.80 -5.92 -0.93
C ALA A 37 -15.74 -4.73 -0.88
N ASP A 38 -15.19 -3.51 -0.77
CA ASP A 38 -15.98 -2.28 -0.77
C ASP A 38 -16.22 -1.73 -2.19
N GLY A 39 -15.80 -2.45 -3.21
CA GLY A 39 -16.01 -2.04 -4.58
C GLY A 39 -14.87 -1.21 -5.17
N TRP A 40 -13.78 -1.04 -4.46
CA TRP A 40 -12.63 -0.32 -4.95
C TRP A 40 -11.75 -1.23 -5.81
N GLU A 41 -11.21 -0.65 -6.87
CA GLU A 41 -10.34 -1.36 -7.80
C GLU A 41 -8.94 -0.77 -7.69
N LEU A 42 -7.95 -1.64 -7.62
CA LEU A 42 -6.56 -1.18 -7.56
C LEU A 42 -6.15 -0.59 -8.90
N VAL A 43 -5.60 0.63 -8.86
CA VAL A 43 -5.03 1.26 -10.05
C VAL A 43 -3.53 1.01 -10.08
N THR A 44 -2.85 1.37 -8.99
CA THR A 44 -1.40 1.21 -8.91
C THR A 44 -0.96 1.30 -7.47
N TYR A 45 0.24 0.84 -7.20
CA TYR A 45 0.87 1.05 -5.90
C TYR A 45 2.37 1.27 -6.09
N ASP A 46 2.96 1.91 -5.10
CA ASP A 46 4.40 2.18 -5.10
C ASP A 46 4.94 1.97 -3.70
N TYR A 47 6.16 1.51 -3.62
CA TYR A 47 6.83 1.35 -2.34
C TYR A 47 7.83 2.48 -2.17
N MET A 48 7.75 3.16 -1.02
CA MET A 48 8.65 4.25 -0.69
C MET A 48 9.37 3.94 0.61
N ALA A 49 10.65 4.18 0.63
CA ALA A 49 11.44 4.05 1.84
C ALA A 49 12.03 5.41 2.17
N THR A 50 11.99 5.78 3.45
CA THR A 50 12.61 7.02 3.87
C THR A 50 13.99 6.73 4.41
N SER A 51 14.98 7.46 3.93
CA SER A 51 16.36 7.24 4.35
C SER A 51 16.60 7.67 5.79
N MET A 52 15.75 8.55 6.30
CA MET A 52 15.96 9.12 7.64
C MET A 52 15.45 8.22 8.75
N GLN A 53 14.47 7.40 8.48
CA GLN A 53 13.80 6.62 9.54
C GLN A 53 13.74 5.14 9.26
N ILE A 54 14.29 4.70 8.17
CA ILE A 54 14.32 3.28 7.82
C ILE A 54 12.92 2.66 7.85
N LYS A 55 11.93 3.46 7.51
CA LYS A 55 10.55 3.00 7.41
C LYS A 55 10.13 2.97 5.97
N GLY A 56 9.37 1.96 5.63
CA GLY A 56 8.78 1.87 4.31
C GLY A 56 7.30 2.18 4.36
N ALA A 57 6.77 2.53 3.21
CA ALA A 57 5.34 2.73 3.06
C ALA A 57 4.94 2.39 1.64
N PHE A 58 3.75 1.82 1.50
CA PHE A 58 3.13 1.70 0.19
C PHE A 58 2.18 2.85 -0.01
N VAL A 59 2.26 3.48 -1.16
CA VAL A 59 1.25 4.44 -1.60
C VAL A 59 0.38 3.71 -2.60
N VAL A 60 -0.88 3.53 -2.27
CA VAL A 60 -1.79 2.68 -3.04
C VAL A 60 -2.93 3.54 -3.55
N THR A 61 -3.20 3.45 -4.84
CA THR A 61 -4.27 4.24 -5.45
C THR A 61 -5.36 3.31 -5.94
N PHE A 62 -6.58 3.62 -5.57
CA PHE A 62 -7.78 2.86 -5.94
C PHE A 62 -8.73 3.73 -6.73
N ARG A 63 -9.62 3.09 -7.46
CA ARG A 63 -10.71 3.78 -8.14
C ARG A 63 -11.99 2.99 -7.96
N LYS A 64 -13.10 3.68 -8.14
CA LYS A 64 -14.41 3.10 -7.93
C LYS A 64 -15.42 3.80 -8.82
N GLN A 65 -16.35 3.05 -9.34
CA GLN A 65 -17.49 3.64 -10.05
C GLN A 65 -18.39 4.32 -9.03
N PRO A 66 -18.84 5.53 -9.35
CA PRO A 66 -19.74 6.25 -8.43
C PRO A 66 -21.11 5.60 -8.34
#